data_cd68260fd2fd75594c90866adf34df3f
#
_entry.id   cd68260fd2fd75594c90866adf34df3f
#
_cell.length_a   1.000
_cell.length_b   1.000
_cell.length_c   1.000
_cell.angle_alpha   90.00
_cell.angle_beta   90.00
_cell.angle_gamma   90.00
#
_symmetry.space_group_name_H-M   'P 1'
#
loop_
_entity.id
_entity.type
_entity.pdbx_description
1 polymer ?
#
loop_
_entity_poly.entity_id
_entity_poly.type
_entity_poly.pdbx_seq_one_letter_code
_entity_poly.pdbx_strand_id
1 'polypeptide(L)'
;MDTSCAAEVRWQDIGIADAADPWRARSESRSETSWLSASILHDLRNPIGTIYAGAEMLMTLETTPNQVKRLPANMHRAAGRIRELLIDLASATYGNRSTPEICGIREIIAAASDAAAAAMDNQRVQILLDVPGQIKLPVARSRMKLVFFNLITNALEAMPGGGEVRIGATRNRDYVLVAIEDTGPGIPHEIRDKVFEPFVTAGKENGLGLGLAFSRQAVLDHGGDMWIEPAAGTRFVIRFPLNGGEGS
;
A
#
# COMPACT_ATOMS: atom_id res chain seq x y z
N MET A 1 -28.23 -32.74 -4.36
CA MET A 1 -28.07 -32.85 -2.92
C MET A 1 -26.61 -33.21 -2.70
N ASP A 2 -25.76 -32.28 -2.53
CA ASP A 2 -25.13 -31.93 -1.29
C ASP A 2 -24.26 -30.70 -1.51
N THR A 3 -24.58 -29.71 -0.76
CA THR A 3 -24.09 -28.36 -0.86
C THR A 3 -22.80 -28.22 -0.05
N SER A 4 -21.80 -27.61 -0.68
CA SER A 4 -20.89 -26.65 -0.10
C SER A 4 -20.39 -26.92 1.32
N CYS A 5 -19.16 -27.42 1.45
CA CYS A 5 -18.32 -27.19 2.61
C CYS A 5 -17.23 -26.17 2.20
N ALA A 6 -17.61 -24.89 2.18
CA ALA A 6 -16.66 -23.81 2.26
C ALA A 6 -16.14 -23.83 3.70
N ALA A 7 -14.89 -24.24 3.88
CA ALA A 7 -14.21 -24.17 5.18
C ALA A 7 -14.12 -22.67 5.55
N GLU A 8 -14.98 -22.23 6.46
CA GLU A 8 -14.82 -20.98 7.20
C GLU A 8 -13.51 -21.07 7.99
N VAL A 9 -12.45 -20.52 7.45
CA VAL A 9 -11.23 -20.27 8.21
C VAL A 9 -11.57 -19.19 9.23
N ARG A 10 -11.84 -19.60 10.47
CA ARG A 10 -12.03 -18.68 11.58
C ARG A 10 -10.70 -18.01 11.85
N TRP A 11 -10.67 -16.70 11.71
CA TRP A 11 -9.52 -15.84 12.04
C TRP A 11 -9.04 -15.99 13.50
N GLN A 12 -9.80 -16.71 14.33
CA GLN A 12 -9.51 -16.95 15.76
C GLN A 12 -8.43 -18.02 16.02
N ASP A 13 -8.09 -18.84 15.03
CA ASP A 13 -7.16 -19.98 15.19
C ASP A 13 -5.71 -19.66 14.81
N ILE A 14 -5.38 -18.39 14.57
CA ILE A 14 -4.01 -17.98 14.25
C ILE A 14 -3.23 -17.87 15.56
N GLY A 15 -2.55 -18.95 15.93
CA GLY A 15 -1.58 -18.98 17.02
C GLY A 15 -0.41 -18.06 16.70
N ILE A 16 -0.39 -16.89 17.35
CA ILE A 16 0.73 -15.95 17.27
C ILE A 16 1.81 -16.52 18.18
N ALA A 17 2.84 -17.09 17.59
CA ALA A 17 4.07 -17.38 18.30
C ALA A 17 4.69 -16.06 18.74
N ASP A 18 4.99 -15.93 20.01
CA ASP A 18 5.68 -14.81 20.65
C ASP A 18 7.14 -14.80 20.15
N ALA A 19 7.33 -14.24 18.94
CA ALA A 19 8.65 -14.10 18.35
C ALA A 19 9.29 -12.84 18.93
N ALA A 20 10.30 -13.05 19.76
CA ALA A 20 11.18 -12.00 20.25
C ALA A 20 11.70 -11.13 19.09
N ASP A 21 11.44 -9.84 19.20
CA ASP A 21 11.69 -8.80 18.20
C ASP A 21 13.19 -8.53 17.96
N PRO A 22 13.78 -8.93 16.81
CA PRO A 22 15.19 -8.63 16.50
C PRO A 22 15.43 -7.18 16.02
N TRP A 23 14.39 -6.32 15.91
CA TRP A 23 14.44 -5.05 15.19
C TRP A 23 14.34 -3.80 16.08
N ARG A 24 14.37 -3.94 17.41
CA ARG A 24 14.29 -2.81 18.36
C ARG A 24 15.45 -1.82 18.35
N ALA A 25 16.49 -2.05 17.56
CA ALA A 25 17.66 -1.18 17.53
C ALA A 25 17.79 -0.48 16.18
N ARG A 26 17.08 0.61 15.97
CA ARG A 26 17.53 1.75 15.12
C ARG A 26 16.48 2.85 15.08
N SER A 27 16.43 3.65 16.12
CA SER A 27 15.81 4.98 16.08
C SER A 27 16.92 6.04 15.92
N GLU A 28 17.41 6.24 14.71
CA GLU A 28 18.22 7.41 14.35
C GLU A 28 18.05 7.70 12.86
N SER A 29 17.27 8.70 12.52
CA SER A 29 17.67 9.68 11.51
C SER A 29 16.60 10.73 11.25
N ARG A 30 16.88 11.94 11.72
CA ARG A 30 16.18 13.19 11.35
C ARG A 30 16.67 13.82 10.04
N SER A 31 17.54 13.16 9.27
CA SER A 31 18.16 13.70 8.04
C SER A 31 17.57 13.18 6.72
N GLU A 32 16.61 12.24 6.78
CA GLU A 32 16.16 11.51 5.58
C GLU A 32 15.10 12.23 4.72
N THR A 33 14.45 13.28 5.21
CA THR A 33 13.38 13.96 4.48
C THR A 33 13.89 14.91 3.37
N SER A 34 15.10 15.36 3.44
CA SER A 34 15.65 16.34 2.49
C SER A 34 16.08 15.72 1.14
N TRP A 35 16.65 14.53 1.16
CA TRP A 35 17.08 13.84 -0.07
C TRP A 35 15.90 13.22 -0.84
N LEU A 36 14.83 12.78 -0.14
CA LEU A 36 13.59 12.29 -0.73
C LEU A 36 12.95 13.34 -1.65
N SER A 37 12.91 14.60 -1.21
CA SER A 37 12.33 15.68 -2.01
C SER A 37 13.11 15.94 -3.30
N ALA A 38 14.43 15.88 -3.28
CA ALA A 38 15.28 16.10 -4.45
C ALA A 38 15.16 14.94 -5.47
N SER A 39 15.12 13.69 -5.00
CA SER A 39 14.96 12.51 -5.84
C SER A 39 13.57 12.49 -6.52
N ILE A 40 12.51 12.75 -5.78
CA ILE A 40 11.14 12.77 -6.31
C ILE A 40 10.98 13.90 -7.35
N LEU A 41 11.55 15.07 -7.11
CA LEU A 41 11.54 16.17 -8.09
C LEU A 41 12.28 15.81 -9.38
N HIS A 42 13.40 15.09 -9.27
CA HIS A 42 14.11 14.56 -10.44
C HIS A 42 13.25 13.55 -11.20
N ASP A 43 12.60 12.63 -10.50
CA ASP A 43 11.77 11.57 -11.10
C ASP A 43 10.44 12.07 -11.67
N LEU A 44 9.95 13.23 -11.23
CA LEU A 44 8.80 13.92 -11.83
C LEU A 44 9.17 14.56 -13.20
N ARG A 45 10.42 14.98 -13.39
CA ARG A 45 10.86 15.65 -14.62
C ARG A 45 10.69 14.77 -15.86
N ASN A 46 11.01 13.46 -15.75
CA ASN A 46 10.95 12.53 -16.86
C ASN A 46 9.51 12.31 -17.40
N PRO A 47 8.51 11.95 -16.58
CA PRO A 47 7.16 11.76 -17.05
C PRO A 47 6.51 13.08 -17.52
N ILE A 48 6.83 14.23 -16.90
CA ILE A 48 6.38 15.54 -17.38
C ILE A 48 6.95 15.79 -18.78
N GLY A 49 8.24 15.52 -19.00
CA GLY A 49 8.88 15.64 -20.32
C GLY A 49 8.23 14.73 -21.37
N THR A 50 7.85 13.51 -21.00
CA THR A 50 7.13 12.57 -21.89
C THR A 50 5.76 13.10 -22.30
N ILE A 51 5.00 13.67 -21.35
CA ILE A 51 3.69 14.26 -21.64
C ILE A 51 3.85 15.48 -22.53
N TYR A 52 4.80 16.37 -22.21
CA TYR A 52 5.04 17.59 -22.96
C TYR A 52 5.46 17.28 -24.40
N ALA A 53 6.46 16.41 -24.59
CA ALA A 53 6.91 15.99 -25.92
C ALA A 53 5.80 15.29 -26.72
N GLY A 54 4.99 14.44 -26.06
CA GLY A 54 3.85 13.77 -26.69
C GLY A 54 2.78 14.77 -27.14
N ALA A 55 2.49 15.79 -26.33
CA ALA A 55 1.55 16.85 -26.68
C ALA A 55 2.09 17.71 -27.84
N GLU A 56 3.36 18.09 -27.81
CA GLU A 56 4.01 18.87 -28.87
C GLU A 56 4.01 18.14 -30.21
N MET A 57 4.30 16.80 -30.19
CA MET A 57 4.20 15.96 -31.40
C MET A 57 2.78 15.87 -31.96
N LEU A 58 1.75 15.84 -31.09
CA LEU A 58 0.35 15.85 -31.54
C LEU A 58 -0.10 17.20 -32.11
N MET A 59 0.54 18.28 -31.69
CA MET A 59 0.28 19.64 -32.22
C MET A 59 1.00 19.89 -33.53
N THR A 60 2.09 19.20 -33.83
CA THR A 60 2.81 19.30 -35.12
C THR A 60 2.15 18.36 -36.11
N LEU A 61 1.79 18.87 -37.30
CA LEU A 61 1.08 18.13 -38.37
C LEU A 61 1.89 16.99 -39.03
N GLU A 62 3.07 16.67 -38.55
CA GLU A 62 4.00 15.68 -39.10
C GLU A 62 3.97 14.30 -38.45
N THR A 63 2.93 13.99 -37.64
CA THR A 63 2.84 12.69 -36.93
C THR A 63 2.35 11.58 -37.85
N THR A 64 3.07 10.45 -37.87
CA THR A 64 2.65 9.25 -38.61
C THR A 64 1.46 8.57 -37.90
N PRO A 65 0.59 7.80 -38.64
CA PRO A 65 -0.54 7.08 -38.03
C PRO A 65 -0.18 6.16 -36.87
N ASN A 66 1.04 5.58 -36.88
CA ASN A 66 1.53 4.75 -35.79
C ASN A 66 1.92 5.57 -34.55
N GLN A 67 2.46 6.77 -34.73
CA GLN A 67 2.78 7.69 -33.65
C GLN A 67 1.53 8.21 -32.97
N VAL A 68 0.50 8.59 -33.73
CA VAL A 68 -0.80 9.05 -33.22
C VAL A 68 -1.44 8.02 -32.29
N LYS A 69 -1.30 6.71 -32.57
CA LYS A 69 -1.83 5.64 -31.72
C LYS A 69 -1.00 5.42 -30.43
N ARG A 70 0.31 5.63 -30.49
CA ARG A 70 1.23 5.35 -29.37
C ARG A 70 1.40 6.52 -28.40
N LEU A 71 1.31 7.76 -28.87
CA LEU A 71 1.51 8.96 -28.06
C LEU A 71 0.52 9.06 -26.89
N PRO A 72 -0.81 8.89 -27.08
CA PRO A 72 -1.75 8.96 -25.96
C PRO A 72 -1.49 7.89 -24.88
N ALA A 73 -1.12 6.67 -25.29
CA ALA A 73 -0.79 5.60 -24.34
C ALA A 73 0.49 5.92 -23.53
N ASN A 74 1.49 6.52 -24.17
CA ASN A 74 2.72 6.96 -23.48
C ASN A 74 2.43 8.10 -22.50
N MET A 75 1.63 9.10 -22.93
CA MET A 75 1.22 10.21 -22.08
C MET A 75 0.38 9.73 -20.88
N HIS A 76 -0.52 8.78 -21.11
CA HIS A 76 -1.33 8.19 -20.06
C HIS A 76 -0.48 7.46 -19.02
N ARG A 77 0.51 6.65 -19.45
CA ARG A 77 1.47 6.00 -18.53
C ARG A 77 2.29 7.02 -17.76
N ALA A 78 2.76 8.08 -18.42
CA ALA A 78 3.51 9.15 -17.78
C ALA A 78 2.66 9.91 -16.74
N ALA A 79 1.38 10.17 -17.02
CA ALA A 79 0.43 10.76 -16.08
C ALA A 79 0.17 9.83 -14.87
N GLY A 80 0.05 8.52 -15.12
CA GLY A 80 -0.01 7.50 -14.07
C GLY A 80 1.20 7.56 -13.15
N ARG A 81 2.39 7.68 -13.72
CA ARG A 81 3.64 7.81 -12.98
C ARG A 81 3.71 9.07 -12.11
N ILE A 82 3.27 10.22 -12.64
CA ILE A 82 3.17 11.46 -11.85
C ILE A 82 2.22 11.25 -10.65
N ARG A 83 1.07 10.62 -10.87
CA ARG A 83 0.10 10.32 -9.80
C ARG A 83 0.73 9.48 -8.69
N GLU A 84 1.48 8.42 -9.04
CA GLU A 84 2.20 7.58 -8.06
C GLU A 84 3.22 8.42 -7.27
N LEU A 85 4.06 9.19 -7.95
CA LEU A 85 5.05 10.06 -7.32
C LEU A 85 4.41 11.11 -6.40
N LEU A 86 3.25 11.66 -6.77
CA LEU A 86 2.51 12.60 -5.92
C LEU A 86 1.90 11.90 -4.69
N ILE A 87 1.45 10.65 -4.83
CA ILE A 87 0.97 9.84 -3.69
C ILE A 87 2.15 9.57 -2.74
N ASP A 88 3.32 9.20 -3.26
CA ASP A 88 4.53 8.96 -2.48
C ASP A 88 5.00 10.24 -1.77
N LEU A 89 5.03 11.38 -2.48
CA LEU A 89 5.37 12.68 -1.90
C LEU A 89 4.35 13.13 -0.85
N ALA A 90 3.06 12.95 -1.11
CA ALA A 90 2.02 13.23 -0.14
C ALA A 90 2.19 12.36 1.11
N SER A 91 2.52 11.08 0.95
CA SER A 91 2.82 10.17 2.06
C SER A 91 3.97 10.68 2.92
N ALA A 92 5.03 11.16 2.27
CA ALA A 92 6.21 11.70 2.95
C ALA A 92 5.96 13.05 3.63
N THR A 93 5.14 13.93 3.01
CA THR A 93 4.90 15.31 3.49
C THR A 93 3.71 15.43 4.43
N TYR A 94 2.62 14.72 4.19
CA TYR A 94 1.45 14.73 5.08
C TYR A 94 1.67 13.95 6.37
N GLY A 95 2.73 13.13 6.44
CA GLY A 95 3.11 12.40 7.62
C GLY A 95 3.32 13.25 8.88
N ASN A 96 3.63 14.53 8.72
CA ASN A 96 4.04 15.39 9.83
C ASN A 96 2.93 16.32 10.38
N ARG A 97 1.69 16.33 9.83
CA ARG A 97 0.66 17.31 10.21
C ARG A 97 -0.70 16.76 10.62
N SER A 98 -0.95 15.47 10.52
CA SER A 98 -2.24 14.90 10.94
C SER A 98 -2.18 14.42 12.37
N THR A 99 -2.89 15.09 13.27
CA THR A 99 -3.07 14.62 14.66
C THR A 99 -3.88 13.33 14.67
N PRO A 100 -3.49 12.34 15.50
CA PRO A 100 -4.31 11.16 15.71
C PRO A 100 -5.70 11.52 16.26
N GLU A 101 -6.73 10.91 15.71
CA GLU A 101 -8.11 11.01 16.17
C GLU A 101 -8.73 9.61 16.30
N ILE A 102 -9.75 9.46 17.12
CA ILE A 102 -10.43 8.15 17.27
C ILE A 102 -11.21 7.83 16.01
N CYS A 103 -10.68 6.94 15.19
CA CYS A 103 -11.26 6.54 13.89
C CYS A 103 -11.77 5.11 13.91
N GLY A 104 -12.88 4.86 13.23
CA GLY A 104 -13.32 3.50 12.89
C GLY A 104 -12.41 2.90 11.82
N ILE A 105 -11.73 1.79 12.15
CA ILE A 105 -10.78 1.17 11.20
C ILE A 105 -11.49 0.61 9.96
N ARG A 106 -12.70 0.08 10.11
CA ARG A 106 -13.53 -0.43 9.01
C ARG A 106 -13.82 0.66 7.98
N GLU A 107 -14.15 1.88 8.43
CA GLU A 107 -14.45 3.01 7.54
C GLU A 107 -13.22 3.44 6.72
N ILE A 108 -12.05 3.44 7.37
CA ILE A 108 -10.79 3.78 6.69
C ILE A 108 -10.46 2.74 5.62
N ILE A 109 -10.56 1.45 5.96
CA ILE A 109 -10.29 0.34 5.05
C ILE A 109 -11.28 0.35 3.89
N ALA A 110 -12.58 0.51 4.14
CA ALA A 110 -13.59 0.57 3.09
C ALA A 110 -13.32 1.72 2.11
N ALA A 111 -13.04 2.93 2.63
CA ALA A 111 -12.72 4.08 1.80
C ALA A 111 -11.40 3.93 1.01
N ALA A 112 -10.45 3.15 1.52
CA ALA A 112 -9.22 2.80 0.79
C ALA A 112 -9.50 1.76 -0.30
N SER A 113 -10.33 0.75 -0.01
CA SER A 113 -10.73 -0.29 -0.95
C SER A 113 -11.49 0.29 -2.14
N ASP A 114 -12.46 1.19 -1.89
CA ASP A 114 -13.21 1.87 -2.93
C ASP A 114 -12.28 2.71 -3.83
N ALA A 115 -11.35 3.44 -3.22
CA ALA A 115 -10.38 4.25 -3.95
C ALA A 115 -9.42 3.37 -4.79
N ALA A 116 -8.96 2.24 -4.25
CA ALA A 116 -8.09 1.30 -4.97
C ALA A 116 -8.83 0.64 -6.13
N ALA A 117 -10.06 0.18 -5.93
CA ALA A 117 -10.89 -0.39 -6.98
C ALA A 117 -11.16 0.61 -8.12
N ALA A 118 -11.42 1.88 -7.77
CA ALA A 118 -11.63 2.94 -8.76
C ALA A 118 -10.34 3.33 -9.53
N ALA A 119 -9.17 3.21 -8.90
CA ALA A 119 -7.89 3.55 -9.52
C ALA A 119 -7.37 2.44 -10.45
N MET A 120 -7.76 1.21 -10.18
CA MET A 120 -7.34 0.03 -10.94
C MET A 120 -8.53 -0.48 -11.74
N ASP A 121 -8.47 -0.41 -13.06
CA ASP A 121 -9.51 -0.95 -13.96
C ASP A 121 -9.52 -2.50 -13.97
N ASN A 122 -9.37 -3.09 -12.79
CA ASN A 122 -9.29 -4.54 -12.59
C ASN A 122 -10.55 -5.09 -11.91
N GLN A 123 -11.63 -5.19 -12.68
CA GLN A 123 -12.92 -5.74 -12.23
C GLN A 123 -12.90 -7.25 -11.94
N ARG A 124 -11.75 -7.93 -12.14
CA ARG A 124 -11.64 -9.39 -11.96
C ARG A 124 -11.15 -9.78 -10.57
N VAL A 125 -10.76 -8.82 -9.72
CA VAL A 125 -10.34 -9.08 -8.35
C VAL A 125 -11.47 -8.74 -7.41
N GLN A 126 -11.84 -9.69 -6.56
CA GLN A 126 -12.84 -9.49 -5.51
C GLN A 126 -12.15 -9.01 -4.22
N ILE A 127 -12.71 -7.97 -3.58
CA ILE A 127 -12.24 -7.51 -2.28
C ILE A 127 -13.27 -7.89 -1.21
N LEU A 128 -12.84 -8.69 -0.24
CA LEU A 128 -13.67 -9.17 0.89
C LEU A 128 -13.24 -8.49 2.18
N LEU A 129 -14.19 -7.88 2.90
CA LEU A 129 -13.95 -7.17 4.15
C LEU A 129 -14.61 -7.90 5.33
N ASP A 130 -13.78 -8.48 6.20
CA ASP A 130 -14.19 -9.04 7.50
C ASP A 130 -13.60 -8.20 8.64
N VAL A 131 -14.08 -6.96 8.75
CA VAL A 131 -13.60 -5.98 9.72
C VAL A 131 -14.76 -5.57 10.64
N PRO A 132 -14.70 -5.90 11.94
CA PRO A 132 -15.74 -5.51 12.90
C PRO A 132 -15.88 -3.99 13.02
N GLY A 133 -17.13 -3.47 12.91
CA GLY A 133 -17.41 -2.04 12.90
C GLY A 133 -17.11 -1.31 14.21
N GLN A 134 -17.04 -2.04 15.34
CA GLN A 134 -16.74 -1.48 16.66
C GLN A 134 -15.28 -1.16 16.92
N ILE A 135 -14.36 -1.62 16.05
CA ILE A 135 -12.92 -1.38 16.22
C ILE A 135 -12.60 0.07 15.90
N LYS A 136 -12.14 0.79 16.92
CA LYS A 136 -11.68 2.19 16.80
C LYS A 136 -10.25 2.30 17.29
N LEU A 137 -9.45 3.14 16.62
CA LEU A 137 -8.04 3.38 16.90
C LEU A 137 -7.72 4.88 16.90
N PRO A 138 -6.81 5.33 17.76
CA PRO A 138 -6.28 6.71 17.72
C PRO A 138 -5.24 6.82 16.60
N VAL A 139 -5.70 7.14 15.39
CA VAL A 139 -4.83 7.20 14.21
C VAL A 139 -5.09 8.43 13.34
N ALA A 140 -4.10 8.87 12.60
CA ALA A 140 -4.27 9.87 11.55
C ALA A 140 -5.00 9.24 10.36
N ARG A 141 -6.30 9.54 10.21
CA ARG A 141 -7.21 8.95 9.22
C ARG A 141 -6.62 8.96 7.80
N SER A 142 -6.09 10.08 7.37
CA SER A 142 -5.53 10.25 6.02
C SER A 142 -4.30 9.36 5.78
N ARG A 143 -3.41 9.26 6.78
CA ARG A 143 -2.22 8.40 6.71
C ARG A 143 -2.61 6.92 6.65
N MET A 144 -3.52 6.49 7.52
CA MET A 144 -3.98 5.09 7.51
C MET A 144 -4.75 4.74 6.25
N LYS A 145 -5.56 5.66 5.72
CA LYS A 145 -6.21 5.45 4.42
C LYS A 145 -5.18 5.20 3.32
N LEU A 146 -4.07 5.93 3.33
CA LEU A 146 -3.01 5.77 2.34
C LEU A 146 -2.25 4.45 2.53
N VAL A 147 -1.98 4.02 3.78
CA VAL A 147 -1.40 2.70 4.08
C VAL A 147 -2.26 1.59 3.46
N PHE A 148 -3.57 1.57 3.76
CA PHE A 148 -4.46 0.55 3.23
C PHE A 148 -4.62 0.65 1.71
N PHE A 149 -4.74 1.85 1.16
CA PHE A 149 -4.78 2.06 -0.29
C PHE A 149 -3.56 1.43 -0.98
N ASN A 150 -2.37 1.67 -0.44
CA ASN A 150 -1.11 1.17 -0.99
C ASN A 150 -1.00 -0.37 -0.92
N LEU A 151 -1.42 -0.97 0.19
CA LEU A 151 -1.40 -2.42 0.34
C LEU A 151 -2.42 -3.10 -0.59
N ILE A 152 -3.62 -2.51 -0.72
CA ILE A 152 -4.67 -3.04 -1.59
C ILE A 152 -4.27 -2.89 -3.07
N THR A 153 -3.74 -1.74 -3.49
CA THR A 153 -3.27 -1.57 -4.87
C THR A 153 -2.13 -2.52 -5.20
N ASN A 154 -1.20 -2.78 -4.27
CA ASN A 154 -0.16 -3.78 -4.46
C ASN A 154 -0.73 -5.18 -4.71
N ALA A 155 -1.77 -5.57 -3.95
CA ALA A 155 -2.46 -6.85 -4.15
C ALA A 155 -3.17 -6.91 -5.51
N LEU A 156 -3.89 -5.84 -5.91
CA LEU A 156 -4.58 -5.76 -7.19
C LEU A 156 -3.61 -5.83 -8.38
N GLU A 157 -2.48 -5.14 -8.30
CA GLU A 157 -1.42 -5.17 -9.32
C GLU A 157 -0.74 -6.54 -9.45
N ALA A 158 -0.62 -7.28 -8.35
CA ALA A 158 -0.06 -8.63 -8.37
C ALA A 158 -0.98 -9.66 -9.04
N MET A 159 -2.26 -9.33 -9.24
CA MET A 159 -3.28 -10.24 -9.77
C MET A 159 -3.96 -9.70 -11.06
N PRO A 160 -3.22 -9.45 -12.16
CA PRO A 160 -3.81 -8.90 -13.39
C PRO A 160 -4.82 -9.84 -14.05
N GLY A 161 -4.74 -11.14 -13.77
CA GLY A 161 -5.67 -12.17 -14.26
C GLY A 161 -6.94 -12.32 -13.42
N GLY A 162 -7.03 -11.63 -12.29
CA GLY A 162 -8.10 -11.79 -11.30
C GLY A 162 -7.63 -12.54 -10.06
N GLY A 163 -8.47 -12.56 -9.04
CA GLY A 163 -8.18 -13.19 -7.76
C GLY A 163 -9.03 -12.62 -6.63
N GLU A 164 -8.54 -12.75 -5.41
CA GLU A 164 -9.24 -12.29 -4.23
C GLU A 164 -8.28 -11.57 -3.27
N VAL A 165 -8.74 -10.46 -2.70
CA VAL A 165 -8.10 -9.76 -1.59
C VAL A 165 -9.01 -9.87 -0.38
N ARG A 166 -8.51 -10.49 0.69
CA ARG A 166 -9.22 -10.61 1.97
C ARG A 166 -8.62 -9.64 2.98
N ILE A 167 -9.46 -8.83 3.59
CA ILE A 167 -9.03 -7.89 4.63
C ILE A 167 -9.83 -8.18 5.89
N GLY A 168 -9.13 -8.63 6.92
CA GLY A 168 -9.72 -8.96 8.22
C GLY A 168 -9.11 -8.13 9.33
N ALA A 169 -9.88 -7.92 10.41
CA ALA A 169 -9.36 -7.31 11.62
C ALA A 169 -9.86 -8.05 12.86
N THR A 170 -8.96 -8.25 13.82
CA THR A 170 -9.27 -8.80 15.14
C THR A 170 -8.79 -7.87 16.24
N ARG A 171 -9.48 -7.88 17.37
CA ARG A 171 -9.12 -7.09 18.55
C ARG A 171 -9.00 -8.01 19.75
N ASN A 172 -7.90 -7.89 20.47
CA ASN A 172 -7.79 -8.44 21.82
C ASN A 172 -7.75 -7.31 22.86
N ARG A 173 -7.22 -7.59 24.06
CA ARG A 173 -7.12 -6.59 25.16
C ARG A 173 -6.06 -5.53 24.89
N ASP A 174 -4.97 -5.88 24.24
CA ASP A 174 -3.75 -5.10 24.17
C ASP A 174 -3.53 -4.46 22.79
N TYR A 175 -4.07 -5.07 21.73
CA TYR A 175 -3.84 -4.63 20.36
C TYR A 175 -5.00 -4.96 19.40
N VAL A 176 -4.96 -4.32 18.25
CA VAL A 176 -5.74 -4.67 17.06
C VAL A 176 -4.78 -5.22 16.01
N LEU A 177 -5.12 -6.36 15.41
CA LEU A 177 -4.46 -6.88 14.22
C LEU A 177 -5.33 -6.64 13.02
N VAL A 178 -4.71 -6.19 11.93
CA VAL A 178 -5.33 -6.09 10.60
C VAL A 178 -4.51 -6.93 9.65
N ALA A 179 -5.12 -7.90 8.98
CA ALA A 179 -4.48 -8.71 7.96
C ALA A 179 -5.05 -8.38 6.58
N ILE A 180 -4.17 -8.26 5.59
CA ILE A 180 -4.51 -8.08 4.18
C ILE A 180 -3.84 -9.21 3.42
N GLU A 181 -4.63 -10.10 2.83
CA GLU A 181 -4.16 -11.29 2.14
C GLU A 181 -4.66 -11.30 0.71
N ASP A 182 -3.77 -11.59 -0.25
CA ASP A 182 -4.09 -11.77 -1.66
C ASP A 182 -3.85 -13.22 -2.10
N THR A 183 -4.49 -13.62 -3.20
CA THR A 183 -4.29 -14.92 -3.84
C THR A 183 -3.30 -14.85 -5.01
N GLY A 184 -2.46 -13.82 -5.04
CA GLY A 184 -1.46 -13.60 -6.08
C GLY A 184 -0.26 -14.54 -5.99
N PRO A 185 0.80 -14.26 -6.76
CA PRO A 185 2.00 -15.12 -6.83
C PRO A 185 2.88 -15.03 -5.58
N GLY A 186 2.56 -14.15 -4.63
CA GLY A 186 3.39 -13.90 -3.46
C GLY A 186 4.62 -13.03 -3.75
N ILE A 187 5.43 -12.81 -2.72
CA ILE A 187 6.67 -12.04 -2.81
C ILE A 187 7.84 -13.00 -3.00
N PRO A 188 8.71 -12.78 -4.01
CA PRO A 188 9.92 -13.56 -4.21
C PRO A 188 10.78 -13.62 -2.94
N HIS A 189 11.32 -14.80 -2.65
CA HIS A 189 12.09 -15.03 -1.41
C HIS A 189 13.29 -14.09 -1.28
N GLU A 190 13.92 -13.74 -2.41
CA GLU A 190 15.13 -12.92 -2.48
C GLU A 190 14.95 -11.49 -1.99
N ILE A 191 13.71 -10.98 -2.06
CA ILE A 191 13.38 -9.60 -1.65
C ILE A 191 12.49 -9.54 -0.40
N ARG A 192 12.00 -10.67 0.11
CA ARG A 192 11.01 -10.72 1.19
C ARG A 192 11.46 -9.98 2.44
N ASP A 193 12.72 -10.11 2.83
CA ASP A 193 13.28 -9.45 4.01
C ASP A 193 13.54 -7.96 3.80
N LYS A 194 13.54 -7.51 2.52
CA LYS A 194 13.87 -6.14 2.12
C LYS A 194 12.68 -5.37 1.57
N VAL A 195 11.47 -5.95 1.51
CA VAL A 195 10.31 -5.30 0.86
C VAL A 195 9.91 -3.98 1.51
N PHE A 196 10.29 -3.77 2.77
CA PHE A 196 10.05 -2.51 3.49
C PHE A 196 11.22 -1.52 3.36
N GLU A 197 12.31 -1.90 2.70
CA GLU A 197 13.39 -0.96 2.39
C GLU A 197 12.97 -0.07 1.22
N PRO A 198 13.34 1.22 1.24
CA PRO A 198 13.08 2.12 0.12
C PRO A 198 13.70 1.58 -1.18
N PHE A 199 13.00 1.81 -2.30
CA PHE A 199 13.44 1.44 -3.66
C PHE A 199 13.50 -0.07 -3.97
N VAL A 200 13.01 -0.92 -3.08
CA VAL A 200 12.87 -2.36 -3.35
C VAL A 200 11.56 -2.62 -4.08
N THR A 201 11.64 -3.27 -5.25
CA THR A 201 10.48 -3.63 -6.08
C THR A 201 10.54 -5.09 -6.52
N ALA A 202 9.40 -5.77 -6.59
CA ALA A 202 9.25 -7.12 -7.11
C ALA A 202 8.97 -7.10 -8.63
N GLY A 203 9.94 -6.67 -9.45
CA GLY A 203 9.81 -6.72 -10.91
C GLY A 203 8.78 -5.74 -11.53
N LYS A 204 8.32 -4.75 -10.78
CA LYS A 204 7.44 -3.69 -11.32
C LYS A 204 8.28 -2.70 -12.11
N GLU A 205 8.13 -2.67 -13.44
CA GLU A 205 8.85 -1.75 -14.33
C GLU A 205 8.59 -0.26 -14.00
N ASN A 206 7.53 0.06 -13.27
CA ASN A 206 7.10 1.44 -13.00
C ASN A 206 6.95 1.78 -11.50
N GLY A 207 7.24 0.88 -10.57
CA GLY A 207 7.15 1.13 -9.13
C GLY A 207 8.44 1.73 -8.55
N LEU A 208 8.37 2.81 -7.75
CA LEU A 208 9.54 3.38 -7.06
C LEU A 208 10.02 2.54 -5.87
N GLY A 209 9.23 1.54 -5.43
CA GLY A 209 9.54 0.77 -4.23
C GLY A 209 9.46 1.56 -2.92
N LEU A 210 8.74 2.68 -2.90
CA LEU A 210 8.59 3.54 -1.72
C LEU A 210 7.32 3.25 -0.92
N GLY A 211 6.31 2.68 -1.55
CA GLY A 211 4.99 2.50 -0.97
C GLY A 211 4.99 1.68 0.31
N LEU A 212 5.64 0.52 0.33
CA LEU A 212 5.72 -0.35 1.51
C LEU A 212 6.58 0.26 2.61
N ALA A 213 7.69 0.92 2.26
CA ALA A 213 8.54 1.63 3.21
C ALA A 213 7.77 2.73 3.95
N PHE A 214 7.03 3.58 3.22
CA PHE A 214 6.18 4.62 3.82
C PHE A 214 5.00 4.05 4.60
N SER A 215 4.40 2.96 4.13
CA SER A 215 3.31 2.29 4.86
C SER A 215 3.80 1.79 6.21
N ARG A 216 4.95 1.13 6.25
CA ARG A 216 5.54 0.66 7.51
C ARG A 216 5.90 1.82 8.44
N GLN A 217 6.53 2.87 7.92
CA GLN A 217 6.87 4.06 8.71
C GLN A 217 5.61 4.72 9.29
N ALA A 218 4.54 4.86 8.49
CA ALA A 218 3.28 5.40 8.97
C ALA A 218 2.68 4.57 10.11
N VAL A 219 2.77 3.25 10.04
CA VAL A 219 2.31 2.34 11.11
C VAL A 219 3.18 2.49 12.36
N LEU A 220 4.51 2.53 12.21
CA LEU A 220 5.47 2.73 13.31
C LEU A 220 5.24 4.07 14.03
N ASP A 221 4.99 5.14 13.29
CA ASP A 221 4.68 6.47 13.86
C ASP A 221 3.39 6.50 14.71
N HIS A 222 2.53 5.47 14.55
CA HIS A 222 1.34 5.26 15.38
C HIS A 222 1.56 4.20 16.48
N GLY A 223 2.82 3.86 16.78
CA GLY A 223 3.18 2.86 17.78
C GLY A 223 2.86 1.42 17.37
N GLY A 224 2.47 1.21 16.12
CA GLY A 224 2.17 -0.10 15.56
C GLY A 224 3.41 -0.81 15.00
N ASP A 225 3.17 -1.96 14.39
CA ASP A 225 4.18 -2.72 13.63
C ASP A 225 3.55 -3.38 12.41
N MET A 226 4.38 -3.68 11.38
CA MET A 226 3.92 -4.25 10.13
C MET A 226 4.93 -5.28 9.60
N TRP A 227 4.45 -6.47 9.25
CA TRP A 227 5.27 -7.57 8.74
C TRP A 227 4.51 -8.40 7.70
N ILE A 228 5.20 -9.38 7.13
CA ILE A 228 4.64 -10.36 6.19
C ILE A 228 4.59 -11.72 6.87
N GLU A 229 3.47 -12.40 6.73
CA GLU A 229 3.32 -13.80 7.14
C GLU A 229 3.34 -14.74 5.93
N PRO A 230 3.76 -16.01 6.13
CA PRO A 230 3.64 -17.03 5.11
C PRO A 230 2.17 -17.23 4.71
N ALA A 231 1.88 -17.18 3.41
CA ALA A 231 0.58 -17.46 2.81
C ALA A 231 0.76 -18.06 1.42
N ALA A 232 -0.32 -18.51 0.80
CA ALA A 232 -0.30 -18.99 -0.58
C ALA A 232 0.02 -17.87 -1.58
N GLY A 233 -0.43 -16.63 -1.27
CA GLY A 233 -0.08 -15.38 -1.94
C GLY A 233 0.76 -14.49 -1.03
N THR A 234 0.34 -13.21 -0.89
CA THR A 234 0.98 -12.28 0.04
C THR A 234 0.03 -12.00 1.20
N ARG A 235 0.55 -12.03 2.42
CA ARG A 235 -0.19 -11.66 3.63
C ARG A 235 0.59 -10.62 4.41
N PHE A 236 0.10 -9.38 4.40
CA PHE A 236 0.57 -8.32 5.28
C PHE A 236 -0.23 -8.33 6.57
N VAL A 237 0.46 -8.17 7.69
CA VAL A 237 -0.16 -8.04 9.01
C VAL A 237 0.29 -6.72 9.64
N ILE A 238 -0.67 -5.99 10.20
CA ILE A 238 -0.44 -4.73 10.90
C ILE A 238 -0.96 -4.89 12.32
N ARG A 239 -0.16 -4.52 13.30
CA ARG A 239 -0.53 -4.49 14.72
C ARG A 239 -0.59 -3.04 15.21
N PHE A 240 -1.68 -2.66 15.84
CA PHE A 240 -1.83 -1.39 16.52
C PHE A 240 -2.04 -1.62 18.01
N PRO A 241 -1.25 -1.03 18.91
CA PRO A 241 -1.49 -1.10 20.34
C PRO A 241 -2.77 -0.35 20.71
N LEU A 242 -3.55 -0.88 21.66
CA LEU A 242 -4.75 -0.24 22.19
C LEU A 242 -4.46 0.68 23.37
N ASN A 243 -3.41 0.38 24.12
CA ASN A 243 -2.92 1.23 25.18
C ASN A 243 -1.90 2.18 24.57
N GLY A 244 -2.21 3.46 24.50
CA GLY A 244 -1.26 4.48 24.12
C GLY A 244 -0.04 4.35 25.03
N GLY A 245 1.15 4.16 24.42
CA GLY A 245 2.37 4.07 25.17
C GLY A 245 2.56 5.33 26.01
N GLU A 246 2.28 5.24 27.32
CA GLU A 246 2.96 6.06 28.29
C GLU A 246 4.41 5.58 28.29
N GLY A 247 5.22 6.25 27.48
CA GLY A 247 6.66 6.09 27.50
C GLY A 247 7.17 6.57 28.84
N SER A 248 7.69 5.65 29.63
CA SER A 248 8.58 5.95 30.76
C SER A 248 9.95 6.30 30.23
#